data_33c2cd93a56453e345fb7e6838058b9c
#
_entry.id   33c2cd93a56453e345fb7e6838058b9c
#
_cell.length_a   1.000
_cell.length_b   1.000
_cell.length_c   1.000
_cell.angle_alpha   90.00
_cell.angle_beta   90.00
_cell.angle_gamma   90.00
#
_symmetry.space_group_name_H-M   'P 1'
#
loop_
_entity.id
_entity.type
_entity.pdbx_description
1 polymer ?
#
loop_
_entity_poly.entity_id
_entity_poly.type
_entity_poly.pdbx_seq_one_letter_code
_entity_poly.pdbx_strand_id
1 'polypeptide(L)'
;MKSRILACVMLVLLVSCGRANPPTEAIISLAWSYRAGDYVRGIPTVSNGIVYVGADDNALHAVDADTGESIWRYDTADNITSSPAVLGDVIYFGSWDGAVYALDTGQGELHWRYETDGWVSASPVIGGDTLYVGSHDGSFYALRAGDGTLLWQYQTDGRIEAGASLVGDLVFVGSTDNHLYALDSSSGELRWRYRTEGDIVSTPTVAAGRVFVGSFDRRFYALDAATGQLLWAFEAEFAIQSSPVVTGDIVYVGANDGRLYALCAQDGHLIWQHQAKNIIRSSPVVWHHLVFVGSDDGHCYGLNRETGALVWRYRTGDAIAAGPTVADEKLYVGSIDRRLHAFSLKAE
;
A
#
# COMPACT_ATOMS: atom_id res chain seq x y z
N MET A 1 60.08 9.74 -41.46
CA MET A 1 59.29 9.59 -40.22
C MET A 1 58.13 10.60 -40.24
N LYS A 2 56.94 10.18 -40.60
CA LYS A 2 55.70 11.05 -40.58
C LYS A 2 54.77 10.50 -39.52
N SER A 3 54.65 11.25 -38.44
CA SER A 3 53.71 11.01 -37.34
C SER A 3 52.28 11.31 -37.80
N ARG A 4 51.38 10.32 -37.73
CA ARG A 4 49.92 10.51 -37.93
C ARG A 4 49.27 10.73 -36.57
N ILE A 5 48.77 11.95 -36.35
CA ILE A 5 47.93 12.28 -35.24
C ILE A 5 46.52 11.82 -35.59
N LEU A 6 45.98 10.87 -34.80
CA LEU A 6 44.61 10.40 -34.89
C LEU A 6 43.73 11.36 -34.06
N ALA A 7 42.90 12.18 -34.73
CA ALA A 7 41.92 13.02 -34.07
C ALA A 7 40.68 12.15 -33.71
N CYS A 8 40.45 11.99 -32.41
CA CYS A 8 39.24 11.37 -31.89
C CYS A 8 38.11 12.37 -31.99
N VAL A 9 37.19 12.20 -32.94
CA VAL A 9 35.97 13.00 -33.03
C VAL A 9 34.97 12.46 -32.02
N MET A 10 34.78 13.18 -30.93
CA MET A 10 33.75 12.94 -29.92
C MET A 10 32.40 13.40 -30.47
N LEU A 11 31.56 12.45 -30.89
CA LEU A 11 30.20 12.72 -31.33
C LEU A 11 29.33 13.02 -30.11
N VAL A 12 29.07 14.29 -29.82
CA VAL A 12 28.11 14.73 -28.82
C VAL A 12 26.73 14.56 -29.44
N LEU A 13 26.03 13.50 -29.07
CA LEU A 13 24.59 13.36 -29.34
C LEU A 13 23.84 14.38 -28.48
N LEU A 14 23.48 15.50 -29.07
CA LEU A 14 22.49 16.41 -28.54
C LEU A 14 21.14 15.70 -28.61
N VAL A 15 20.73 15.08 -27.50
CA VAL A 15 19.34 14.69 -27.30
C VAL A 15 18.54 16.00 -27.20
N SER A 16 17.81 16.33 -28.25
CA SER A 16 16.86 17.43 -28.22
C SER A 16 15.78 17.08 -27.19
N CYS A 17 15.77 17.77 -26.05
CA CYS A 17 14.62 17.82 -25.16
C CYS A 17 13.44 18.37 -25.97
N GLY A 18 12.59 17.46 -26.47
CA GLY A 18 11.26 17.84 -26.94
C GLY A 18 10.58 18.60 -25.81
N ARG A 19 10.02 19.76 -26.11
CA ARG A 19 9.16 20.50 -25.19
C ARG A 19 8.06 19.53 -24.75
N ALA A 20 8.13 19.02 -23.52
CA ALA A 20 6.98 18.38 -22.89
C ALA A 20 5.86 19.42 -22.90
N ASN A 21 4.69 19.05 -23.43
CA ASN A 21 3.50 19.85 -23.26
C ASN A 21 3.35 20.15 -21.76
N PRO A 22 2.90 21.35 -21.36
CA PRO A 22 2.63 21.61 -19.96
C PRO A 22 1.66 20.52 -19.47
N PRO A 23 1.89 19.99 -18.26
CA PRO A 23 1.00 18.97 -17.73
C PRO A 23 -0.42 19.52 -17.73
N THR A 24 -1.34 18.78 -18.33
CA THR A 24 -2.77 19.03 -18.28
C THR A 24 -3.19 19.22 -16.84
N GLU A 25 -3.83 20.33 -16.48
CA GLU A 25 -4.27 20.60 -15.12
C GLU A 25 -5.34 19.58 -14.73
N ALA A 26 -5.06 18.74 -13.76
CA ALA A 26 -6.07 17.81 -13.22
C ALA A 26 -7.10 18.60 -12.40
N ILE A 27 -8.38 18.47 -12.76
CA ILE A 27 -9.48 19.01 -11.96
C ILE A 27 -9.87 17.96 -10.92
N ILE A 28 -9.66 18.29 -9.62
CA ILE A 28 -9.98 17.42 -8.51
C ILE A 28 -10.99 18.12 -7.61
N SER A 29 -12.18 17.53 -7.49
CA SER A 29 -13.27 18.10 -6.69
C SER A 29 -13.93 17.05 -5.79
N LEU A 30 -14.33 17.45 -4.59
CA LEU A 30 -15.07 16.59 -3.67
C LEU A 30 -16.40 16.18 -4.33
N ALA A 31 -16.62 14.88 -4.46
CA ALA A 31 -17.86 14.31 -4.98
C ALA A 31 -18.85 14.07 -3.83
N TRP A 32 -18.42 13.35 -2.79
CA TRP A 32 -19.22 13.03 -1.63
C TRP A 32 -18.35 12.72 -0.41
N SER A 33 -18.98 12.63 0.77
CA SER A 33 -18.36 12.14 1.99
C SER A 33 -19.32 11.25 2.74
N TYR A 34 -18.90 10.02 3.01
CA TYR A 34 -19.62 9.07 3.86
C TYR A 34 -19.15 9.17 5.31
N ARG A 35 -20.04 9.07 6.28
CA ARG A 35 -19.68 9.10 7.71
C ARG A 35 -19.82 7.71 8.32
N ALA A 36 -18.72 7.13 8.77
CA ALA A 36 -18.67 5.94 9.63
C ALA A 36 -18.96 6.31 11.11
N GLY A 37 -19.14 5.30 11.96
CA GLY A 37 -19.36 5.51 13.39
C GLY A 37 -18.09 5.98 14.12
N ASP A 38 -16.90 5.56 13.66
CA ASP A 38 -15.59 5.95 14.20
C ASP A 38 -14.53 6.07 13.11
N TYR A 39 -13.23 6.10 13.46
CA TYR A 39 -12.08 6.36 12.58
C TYR A 39 -12.02 5.41 11.37
N VAL A 40 -11.82 5.97 10.20
CA VAL A 40 -11.62 5.19 8.95
C VAL A 40 -10.12 5.02 8.72
N ARG A 41 -9.58 3.84 9.10
CA ARG A 41 -8.15 3.51 9.03
C ARG A 41 -7.80 2.46 7.98
N GLY A 42 -8.76 1.69 7.49
CA GLY A 42 -8.55 0.77 6.37
C GLY A 42 -8.33 1.54 5.06
N ILE A 43 -7.46 1.04 4.18
CA ILE A 43 -7.38 1.54 2.80
C ILE A 43 -8.65 1.10 2.08
N PRO A 44 -9.41 2.01 1.45
CA PRO A 44 -10.63 1.64 0.75
C PRO A 44 -10.34 0.72 -0.44
N THR A 45 -11.17 -0.30 -0.64
CA THR A 45 -11.14 -1.17 -1.82
C THR A 45 -12.39 -0.93 -2.65
N VAL A 46 -12.22 -0.81 -3.96
CA VAL A 46 -13.34 -0.54 -4.88
C VAL A 46 -13.52 -1.73 -5.82
N SER A 47 -14.73 -2.22 -5.93
CA SER A 47 -15.10 -3.28 -6.86
C SER A 47 -16.56 -3.16 -7.27
N ASN A 48 -16.85 -3.28 -8.56
CA ASN A 48 -18.20 -3.28 -9.13
C ASN A 48 -19.07 -2.09 -8.68
N GLY A 49 -18.48 -0.87 -8.60
CA GLY A 49 -19.20 0.33 -8.21
C GLY A 49 -19.48 0.44 -6.70
N ILE A 50 -18.86 -0.41 -5.87
CA ILE A 50 -18.98 -0.39 -4.41
C ILE A 50 -17.61 -0.11 -3.79
N VAL A 51 -17.57 0.77 -2.80
CA VAL A 51 -16.39 1.05 -1.98
C VAL A 51 -16.54 0.32 -0.65
N TYR A 52 -15.58 -0.52 -0.34
CA TYR A 52 -15.52 -1.25 0.93
C TYR A 52 -14.44 -0.65 1.81
N VAL A 53 -14.76 -0.39 3.07
CA VAL A 53 -13.80 0.17 4.02
C VAL A 53 -14.08 -0.28 5.44
N GLY A 54 -13.02 -0.69 6.14
CA GLY A 54 -13.06 -0.99 7.57
C GLY A 54 -12.91 0.28 8.40
N ALA A 55 -13.54 0.29 9.58
CA ALA A 55 -13.46 1.39 10.53
C ALA A 55 -13.32 0.90 11.99
N ASP A 56 -12.93 1.82 12.88
CA ASP A 56 -12.81 1.56 14.32
C ASP A 56 -14.17 1.49 15.04
N ASP A 57 -15.28 1.58 14.31
CA ASP A 57 -16.62 1.30 14.82
C ASP A 57 -17.00 -0.20 14.73
N ASN A 58 -15.98 -1.05 14.59
CA ASN A 58 -16.06 -2.51 14.50
C ASN A 58 -16.81 -2.99 13.26
N ALA A 59 -16.85 -2.20 12.18
CA ALA A 59 -17.63 -2.57 11.00
C ALA A 59 -16.86 -2.47 9.69
N LEU A 60 -17.24 -3.37 8.78
CA LEU A 60 -16.98 -3.21 7.35
C LEU A 60 -18.17 -2.51 6.72
N HIS A 61 -17.92 -1.41 6.05
CA HIS A 61 -18.92 -0.62 5.33
C HIS A 61 -18.82 -0.85 3.83
N ALA A 62 -19.96 -1.08 3.17
CA ALA A 62 -20.10 -1.04 1.73
C ALA A 62 -20.89 0.21 1.33
N VAL A 63 -20.28 1.03 0.51
CA VAL A 63 -20.80 2.35 0.13
C VAL A 63 -20.86 2.43 -1.39
N ASP A 64 -21.94 2.97 -1.93
CA ASP A 64 -22.08 3.21 -3.36
C ASP A 64 -21.01 4.20 -3.85
N ALA A 65 -20.23 3.81 -4.85
CA ALA A 65 -19.09 4.57 -5.32
C ALA A 65 -19.47 5.89 -6.00
N ASP A 66 -20.70 6.02 -6.51
CA ASP A 66 -21.17 7.21 -7.20
C ASP A 66 -21.84 8.20 -6.27
N THR A 67 -22.63 7.71 -5.34
CA THR A 67 -23.50 8.55 -4.49
C THR A 67 -22.95 8.74 -3.07
N GLY A 68 -22.13 7.82 -2.57
CA GLY A 68 -21.68 7.80 -1.18
C GLY A 68 -22.76 7.30 -0.19
N GLU A 69 -23.84 6.72 -0.69
CA GLU A 69 -24.87 6.12 0.15
C GLU A 69 -24.45 4.75 0.67
N SER A 70 -24.86 4.41 1.90
CA SER A 70 -24.60 3.09 2.48
C SER A 70 -25.41 2.02 1.76
N ILE A 71 -24.76 0.95 1.31
CA ILE A 71 -25.43 -0.22 0.74
C ILE A 71 -25.70 -1.24 1.86
N TRP A 72 -24.64 -1.65 2.55
CA TRP A 72 -24.72 -2.54 3.70
C TRP A 72 -23.56 -2.29 4.68
N ARG A 73 -23.70 -2.83 5.88
CA ARG A 73 -22.70 -2.82 6.95
C ARG A 73 -22.66 -4.20 7.59
N TYR A 74 -21.46 -4.69 7.91
CA TYR A 74 -21.24 -5.92 8.65
C TYR A 74 -20.48 -5.63 9.93
N ASP A 75 -21.03 -5.99 11.10
CA ASP A 75 -20.41 -5.77 12.41
C ASP A 75 -19.58 -6.97 12.84
N THR A 76 -18.34 -6.72 13.27
CA THR A 76 -17.45 -7.65 13.97
C THR A 76 -17.39 -7.33 15.44
N ALA A 77 -16.64 -8.12 16.24
CA ALA A 77 -16.55 -7.87 17.67
C ALA A 77 -15.49 -6.80 18.04
N ASP A 78 -14.62 -6.39 17.11
CA ASP A 78 -13.59 -5.37 17.32
C ASP A 78 -13.26 -4.66 15.99
N ASN A 79 -12.34 -3.70 16.03
CA ASN A 79 -11.95 -2.79 14.94
C ASN A 79 -11.56 -3.52 13.65
N ILE A 80 -11.83 -2.88 12.51
CA ILE A 80 -11.39 -3.33 11.19
C ILE A 80 -10.44 -2.28 10.62
N THR A 81 -9.13 -2.54 10.71
CA THR A 81 -8.08 -1.68 10.14
C THR A 81 -7.43 -2.27 8.89
N SER A 82 -7.68 -3.55 8.61
CA SER A 82 -7.23 -4.21 7.39
C SER A 82 -7.90 -3.60 6.15
N SER A 83 -7.17 -3.55 5.05
CA SER A 83 -7.74 -3.21 3.73
C SER A 83 -8.40 -4.46 3.17
N PRO A 84 -9.68 -4.42 2.77
CA PRO A 84 -10.34 -5.59 2.23
C PRO A 84 -9.77 -6.03 0.88
N ALA A 85 -9.83 -7.34 0.57
CA ALA A 85 -9.52 -7.90 -0.74
C ALA A 85 -10.76 -8.53 -1.36
N VAL A 86 -10.94 -8.39 -2.68
CA VAL A 86 -12.12 -8.93 -3.39
C VAL A 86 -11.68 -9.96 -4.42
N LEU A 87 -12.37 -11.10 -4.46
CA LEU A 87 -12.24 -12.12 -5.50
C LEU A 87 -13.63 -12.54 -5.98
N GLY A 88 -13.98 -12.20 -7.21
CA GLY A 88 -15.34 -12.40 -7.74
C GLY A 88 -16.37 -11.66 -6.91
N ASP A 89 -17.33 -12.40 -6.35
CA ASP A 89 -18.41 -11.87 -5.53
C ASP A 89 -18.16 -12.03 -4.02
N VAL A 90 -16.90 -12.27 -3.62
CA VAL A 90 -16.52 -12.45 -2.21
C VAL A 90 -15.50 -11.40 -1.78
N ILE A 91 -15.71 -10.78 -0.61
CA ILE A 91 -14.80 -9.85 0.03
C ILE A 91 -14.21 -10.47 1.29
N TYR A 92 -12.90 -10.29 1.47
CA TYR A 92 -12.10 -10.83 2.57
C TYR A 92 -11.46 -9.71 3.36
N PHE A 93 -11.49 -9.81 4.68
CA PHE A 93 -10.85 -8.83 5.57
C PHE A 93 -10.51 -9.46 6.93
N GLY A 94 -9.61 -8.82 7.65
CA GLY A 94 -9.26 -9.18 9.02
C GLY A 94 -9.85 -8.20 10.02
N SER A 95 -10.11 -8.67 11.23
CA SER A 95 -10.57 -7.84 12.36
C SER A 95 -9.66 -8.02 13.59
N TRP A 96 -9.65 -7.03 14.46
CA TRP A 96 -8.95 -7.11 15.74
C TRP A 96 -9.61 -8.09 16.71
N ASP A 97 -10.80 -8.60 16.39
CA ASP A 97 -11.41 -9.70 17.13
C ASP A 97 -10.72 -11.06 16.91
N GLY A 98 -9.63 -11.07 16.15
CA GLY A 98 -8.82 -12.25 15.90
C GLY A 98 -9.31 -13.12 14.75
N ALA A 99 -10.21 -12.62 13.91
CA ALA A 99 -10.74 -13.43 12.82
C ALA A 99 -10.50 -12.83 11.43
N VAL A 100 -10.44 -13.73 10.46
CA VAL A 100 -10.53 -13.45 9.02
C VAL A 100 -11.94 -13.78 8.55
N TYR A 101 -12.53 -12.89 7.78
CA TYR A 101 -13.90 -12.99 7.29
C TYR A 101 -13.95 -13.06 5.78
N ALA A 102 -14.92 -13.80 5.26
CA ALA A 102 -15.34 -13.78 3.86
C ALA A 102 -16.84 -13.52 3.79
N LEU A 103 -17.23 -12.45 3.10
CA LEU A 103 -18.63 -12.06 2.92
C LEU A 103 -18.99 -11.99 1.43
N ASP A 104 -20.27 -12.11 1.12
CA ASP A 104 -20.83 -11.72 -0.17
C ASP A 104 -20.68 -10.22 -0.41
N THR A 105 -20.23 -9.81 -1.60
CA THR A 105 -20.02 -8.39 -1.94
C THR A 105 -21.32 -7.60 -2.07
N GLY A 106 -22.43 -8.24 -2.47
CA GLY A 106 -23.68 -7.56 -2.78
C GLY A 106 -24.53 -7.26 -1.55
N GLN A 107 -24.56 -8.18 -0.56
CA GLN A 107 -25.45 -8.10 0.60
C GLN A 107 -24.70 -8.15 1.94
N GLY A 108 -23.39 -8.46 1.92
CA GLY A 108 -22.58 -8.58 3.14
C GLY A 108 -22.91 -9.83 3.97
N GLU A 109 -23.46 -10.86 3.35
CA GLU A 109 -23.75 -12.12 4.04
C GLU A 109 -22.47 -12.90 4.29
N LEU A 110 -22.35 -13.52 5.48
CA LEU A 110 -21.19 -14.30 5.89
C LEU A 110 -21.12 -15.63 5.13
N HIS A 111 -20.02 -15.85 4.39
CA HIS A 111 -19.68 -17.14 3.80
C HIS A 111 -18.94 -18.03 4.80
N TRP A 112 -17.82 -17.51 5.34
CA TRP A 112 -17.02 -18.21 6.34
C TRP A 112 -16.23 -17.23 7.21
N ARG A 113 -15.79 -17.73 8.37
CA ARG A 113 -14.93 -17.05 9.33
C ARG A 113 -13.85 -18.02 9.79
N TYR A 114 -12.59 -17.54 9.85
CA TYR A 114 -11.44 -18.29 10.37
C TYR A 114 -10.87 -17.58 11.57
N GLU A 115 -10.70 -18.27 12.70
CA GLU A 115 -10.16 -17.69 13.94
C GLU A 115 -8.64 -17.90 14.03
N THR A 116 -7.93 -16.84 14.41
CA THR A 116 -6.51 -16.83 14.76
C THR A 116 -6.37 -16.53 16.26
N ASP A 117 -5.17 -16.71 16.82
CA ASP A 117 -4.91 -16.46 18.24
C ASP A 117 -4.52 -14.98 18.52
N GLY A 118 -4.60 -14.09 17.57
CA GLY A 118 -4.25 -12.67 17.69
C GLY A 118 -5.04 -11.78 16.75
N TRP A 119 -4.91 -10.48 16.91
CA TRP A 119 -5.56 -9.50 16.02
C TRP A 119 -5.15 -9.70 14.56
N VAL A 120 -6.08 -9.50 13.64
CA VAL A 120 -5.82 -9.54 12.21
C VAL A 120 -5.95 -8.12 11.63
N SER A 121 -4.88 -7.33 11.81
CA SER A 121 -4.77 -5.98 11.21
C SER A 121 -4.19 -6.02 9.80
N ALA A 122 -3.49 -7.10 9.45
CA ALA A 122 -2.89 -7.29 8.15
C ALA A 122 -3.94 -7.36 7.04
N SER A 123 -3.67 -6.67 5.93
CA SER A 123 -4.53 -6.75 4.75
C SER A 123 -4.31 -8.08 4.03
N PRO A 124 -5.37 -8.85 3.76
CA PRO A 124 -5.25 -10.10 3.02
C PRO A 124 -4.83 -9.86 1.57
N VAL A 125 -4.08 -10.81 1.00
CA VAL A 125 -3.74 -10.84 -0.43
C VAL A 125 -4.21 -12.17 -1.03
N ILE A 126 -4.67 -12.14 -2.27
CA ILE A 126 -5.25 -13.30 -2.95
C ILE A 126 -4.35 -13.72 -4.11
N GLY A 127 -4.07 -15.02 -4.18
CA GLY A 127 -3.38 -15.64 -5.30
C GLY A 127 -4.09 -16.91 -5.75
N GLY A 128 -4.73 -16.88 -6.92
CA GLY A 128 -5.57 -17.97 -7.37
C GLY A 128 -6.74 -18.25 -6.43
N ASP A 129 -6.80 -19.43 -5.83
CA ASP A 129 -7.81 -19.87 -4.84
C ASP A 129 -7.30 -19.79 -3.39
N THR A 130 -6.20 -19.06 -3.15
CA THR A 130 -5.58 -18.96 -1.83
C THR A 130 -5.59 -17.53 -1.32
N LEU A 131 -6.04 -17.35 -0.09
CA LEU A 131 -5.99 -16.12 0.68
C LEU A 131 -4.79 -16.20 1.64
N TYR A 132 -3.92 -15.20 1.60
CA TYR A 132 -2.78 -15.08 2.51
C TYR A 132 -2.99 -13.92 3.46
N VAL A 133 -2.77 -14.12 4.75
CA VAL A 133 -2.99 -13.08 5.77
C VAL A 133 -2.10 -13.28 6.99
N GLY A 134 -1.61 -12.18 7.55
CA GLY A 134 -0.84 -12.16 8.79
C GLY A 134 -1.71 -11.90 10.00
N SER A 135 -1.24 -12.34 11.17
CA SER A 135 -1.88 -12.11 12.47
C SER A 135 -0.87 -11.61 13.51
N HIS A 136 -1.37 -10.94 14.54
CA HIS A 136 -0.57 -10.54 15.70
C HIS A 136 -0.14 -11.71 16.58
N ASP A 137 -0.64 -12.94 16.34
CA ASP A 137 -0.09 -14.15 16.96
C ASP A 137 1.27 -14.58 16.38
N GLY A 138 1.77 -13.82 15.38
CA GLY A 138 3.04 -14.08 14.71
C GLY A 138 2.94 -15.08 13.56
N SER A 139 1.75 -15.55 13.24
CA SER A 139 1.54 -16.51 12.16
C SER A 139 1.15 -15.83 10.86
N PHE A 140 1.66 -16.35 9.77
CA PHE A 140 1.22 -16.06 8.41
C PHE A 140 0.44 -17.25 7.88
N TYR A 141 -0.80 -17.04 7.54
CA TYR A 141 -1.76 -18.08 7.14
C TYR A 141 -2.01 -18.06 5.65
N ALA A 142 -2.12 -19.27 5.05
CA ALA A 142 -2.71 -19.47 3.75
C ALA A 142 -4.01 -20.26 3.91
N LEU A 143 -5.11 -19.64 3.54
CA LEU A 143 -6.45 -20.20 3.64
C LEU A 143 -7.03 -20.44 2.23
N ARG A 144 -7.83 -21.49 2.04
CA ARG A 144 -8.59 -21.62 0.81
C ARG A 144 -9.66 -20.53 0.75
N ALA A 145 -9.65 -19.74 -0.32
CA ALA A 145 -10.56 -18.58 -0.44
C ALA A 145 -12.04 -18.99 -0.43
N GLY A 146 -12.39 -20.15 -0.99
CA GLY A 146 -13.78 -20.60 -1.11
C GLY A 146 -14.43 -21.03 0.20
N ASP A 147 -13.68 -21.53 1.19
CA ASP A 147 -14.25 -22.14 2.41
C ASP A 147 -13.47 -21.82 3.72
N GLY A 148 -12.39 -21.07 3.64
CA GLY A 148 -11.56 -20.72 4.79
C GLY A 148 -10.70 -21.87 5.34
N THR A 149 -10.60 -23.00 4.65
CA THR A 149 -9.77 -24.13 5.09
C THR A 149 -8.31 -23.76 5.13
N LEU A 150 -7.63 -24.02 6.26
CA LEU A 150 -6.18 -23.82 6.41
C LEU A 150 -5.42 -24.74 5.44
N LEU A 151 -4.60 -24.15 4.58
CA LEU A 151 -3.73 -24.88 3.65
C LEU A 151 -2.34 -25.06 4.27
N TRP A 152 -1.77 -23.97 4.78
CA TRP A 152 -0.50 -23.97 5.52
C TRP A 152 -0.40 -22.72 6.43
N GLN A 153 0.53 -22.77 7.37
CA GLN A 153 0.85 -21.71 8.32
C GLN A 153 2.36 -21.64 8.49
N TYR A 154 2.89 -20.41 8.58
CA TYR A 154 4.29 -20.13 8.90
C TYR A 154 4.37 -19.26 10.14
N GLN A 155 5.16 -19.68 11.16
CA GLN A 155 5.33 -18.96 12.43
C GLN A 155 6.58 -18.08 12.37
N THR A 156 6.43 -16.80 12.65
CA THR A 156 7.52 -15.84 12.91
C THR A 156 7.68 -15.59 14.41
N ASP A 157 8.78 -14.93 14.81
CA ASP A 157 9.05 -14.61 16.21
C ASP A 157 8.38 -13.30 16.67
N GLY A 158 7.69 -12.59 15.77
CA GLY A 158 6.99 -11.32 16.03
C GLY A 158 5.64 -11.26 15.37
N ARG A 159 4.90 -10.17 15.58
CA ARG A 159 3.59 -9.96 14.97
C ARG A 159 3.73 -9.68 13.48
N ILE A 160 2.69 -10.04 12.73
CA ILE A 160 2.56 -9.69 11.32
C ILE A 160 1.41 -8.70 11.20
N GLU A 161 1.76 -7.41 11.05
CA GLU A 161 0.81 -6.29 11.03
C GLU A 161 0.53 -5.79 9.59
N ALA A 162 1.49 -5.99 8.70
CA ALA A 162 1.40 -5.56 7.31
C ALA A 162 0.73 -6.60 6.41
N GLY A 163 0.22 -6.13 5.29
CA GLY A 163 -0.15 -7.00 4.18
C GLY A 163 1.07 -7.69 3.58
N ALA A 164 0.82 -8.61 2.67
CA ALA A 164 1.85 -9.33 1.92
C ALA A 164 1.82 -8.95 0.44
N SER A 165 2.89 -9.29 -0.28
CA SER A 165 2.94 -9.23 -1.75
C SER A 165 3.18 -10.61 -2.33
N LEU A 166 2.41 -10.96 -3.36
CA LEU A 166 2.52 -12.22 -4.07
C LEU A 166 3.05 -11.97 -5.48
N VAL A 167 4.15 -12.64 -5.84
CA VAL A 167 4.70 -12.58 -7.21
C VAL A 167 5.27 -13.96 -7.59
N GLY A 168 4.73 -14.53 -8.67
CA GLY A 168 5.07 -15.88 -9.08
C GLY A 168 4.71 -16.92 -8.01
N ASP A 169 5.69 -17.69 -7.58
CA ASP A 169 5.58 -18.70 -6.53
C ASP A 169 6.04 -18.23 -5.14
N LEU A 170 6.29 -16.93 -4.97
CA LEU A 170 6.75 -16.35 -3.72
C LEU A 170 5.73 -15.38 -3.13
N VAL A 171 5.55 -15.46 -1.81
CA VAL A 171 4.84 -14.49 -1.02
C VAL A 171 5.83 -13.82 -0.05
N PHE A 172 5.79 -12.47 -0.02
CA PHE A 172 6.69 -11.66 0.79
C PHE A 172 5.92 -11.01 1.92
N VAL A 173 6.42 -11.12 3.15
CA VAL A 173 5.77 -10.58 4.34
C VAL A 173 6.79 -10.05 5.34
N GLY A 174 6.49 -8.89 5.93
CA GLY A 174 7.28 -8.29 7.02
C GLY A 174 6.74 -8.67 8.39
N SER A 175 7.62 -8.74 9.38
CA SER A 175 7.27 -9.02 10.78
C SER A 175 7.93 -8.02 11.74
N THR A 176 7.34 -7.85 12.92
CA THR A 176 7.93 -7.07 14.03
C THR A 176 9.10 -7.78 14.72
N ASP A 177 9.51 -8.96 14.23
CA ASP A 177 10.78 -9.59 14.61
C ASP A 177 11.98 -9.07 13.79
N ASN A 178 11.78 -7.98 13.04
CA ASN A 178 12.77 -7.33 12.20
C ASN A 178 13.15 -8.14 10.94
N HIS A 179 12.31 -9.06 10.46
CA HIS A 179 12.62 -9.82 9.26
C HIS A 179 11.58 -9.58 8.15
N LEU A 180 12.10 -9.50 6.95
CA LEU A 180 11.33 -9.73 5.72
C LEU A 180 11.50 -11.19 5.33
N TYR A 181 10.38 -11.87 5.13
CA TYR A 181 10.33 -13.27 4.73
C TYR A 181 9.87 -13.40 3.28
N ALA A 182 10.47 -14.33 2.55
CA ALA A 182 9.95 -14.85 1.29
C ALA A 182 9.64 -16.33 1.47
N LEU A 183 8.38 -16.67 1.33
CA LEU A 183 7.87 -18.02 1.49
C LEU A 183 7.39 -18.55 0.15
N ASP A 184 7.49 -19.86 -0.04
CA ASP A 184 6.81 -20.53 -1.16
C ASP A 184 5.29 -20.40 -0.99
N SER A 185 4.60 -19.86 -1.98
CA SER A 185 3.17 -19.57 -1.89
C SER A 185 2.31 -20.83 -1.79
N SER A 186 2.79 -21.98 -2.30
CA SER A 186 2.05 -23.23 -2.29
C SER A 186 2.23 -24.07 -1.03
N SER A 187 3.42 -24.02 -0.41
CA SER A 187 3.78 -24.87 0.72
C SER A 187 4.03 -24.12 2.04
N GLY A 188 4.24 -22.80 1.98
CA GLY A 188 4.67 -22.00 3.14
C GLY A 188 6.13 -22.20 3.53
N GLU A 189 6.92 -22.96 2.75
CA GLU A 189 8.33 -23.18 3.04
C GLU A 189 9.14 -21.90 2.89
N LEU A 190 10.05 -21.66 3.85
CA LEU A 190 10.97 -20.52 3.81
C LEU A 190 11.94 -20.67 2.62
N ARG A 191 11.93 -19.69 1.72
CA ARG A 191 12.90 -19.57 0.64
C ARG A 191 14.11 -18.77 1.06
N TRP A 192 13.86 -17.59 1.65
CA TRP A 192 14.86 -16.75 2.27
C TRP A 192 14.24 -15.78 3.27
N ARG A 193 15.06 -15.23 4.16
CA ARG A 193 14.71 -14.11 5.01
C ARG A 193 15.84 -13.09 5.07
N TYR A 194 15.47 -11.82 5.24
CA TYR A 194 16.41 -10.71 5.40
C TYR A 194 16.14 -9.99 6.70
N ARG A 195 17.19 -9.74 7.50
CA ARG A 195 17.08 -9.06 8.77
C ARG A 195 17.38 -7.58 8.62
N THR A 196 16.45 -6.74 9.08
CA THR A 196 16.61 -5.30 9.34
C THR A 196 16.99 -5.07 10.81
N GLU A 197 17.18 -3.81 11.21
CA GLU A 197 17.45 -3.47 12.62
C GLU A 197 16.22 -2.92 13.35
N GLY A 198 15.06 -2.96 12.74
CA GLY A 198 13.78 -2.52 13.31
C GLY A 198 12.60 -3.24 12.66
N ASP A 199 11.43 -3.10 13.28
CA ASP A 199 10.18 -3.73 12.86
C ASP A 199 9.86 -3.44 11.39
N ILE A 200 9.26 -4.42 10.70
CA ILE A 200 8.73 -4.26 9.36
C ILE A 200 7.20 -4.34 9.40
N VAL A 201 6.56 -3.17 9.37
CA VAL A 201 5.10 -3.01 9.34
C VAL A 201 4.61 -2.44 8.00
N SER A 202 5.52 -2.18 7.08
CA SER A 202 5.23 -1.79 5.69
C SER A 202 4.91 -3.03 4.87
N THR A 203 3.86 -2.98 4.06
CA THR A 203 3.60 -4.05 3.06
C THR A 203 4.70 -4.01 2.00
N PRO A 204 5.43 -5.11 1.77
CA PRO A 204 6.43 -5.15 0.72
C PRO A 204 5.81 -4.90 -0.65
N THR A 205 6.53 -4.27 -1.57
CA THR A 205 6.11 -4.12 -2.98
C THR A 205 7.15 -4.74 -3.90
N VAL A 206 6.70 -5.54 -4.86
CA VAL A 206 7.60 -6.20 -5.80
C VAL A 206 7.46 -5.62 -7.19
N ALA A 207 8.57 -5.20 -7.77
CA ALA A 207 8.64 -4.71 -9.14
C ALA A 207 10.00 -5.03 -9.78
N ALA A 208 10.00 -5.41 -11.04
CA ALA A 208 11.21 -5.66 -11.84
C ALA A 208 12.26 -6.58 -11.13
N GLY A 209 11.77 -7.65 -10.46
CA GLY A 209 12.60 -8.61 -9.74
C GLY A 209 13.21 -8.08 -8.43
N ARG A 210 12.71 -6.97 -7.90
CA ARG A 210 13.13 -6.37 -6.62
C ARG A 210 11.96 -6.33 -5.64
N VAL A 211 12.26 -6.53 -4.36
CA VAL A 211 11.36 -6.30 -3.25
C VAL A 211 11.76 -5.00 -2.56
N PHE A 212 10.80 -4.12 -2.39
CA PHE A 212 10.95 -2.83 -1.71
C PHE A 212 10.19 -2.85 -0.39
N VAL A 213 10.82 -2.41 0.70
CA VAL A 213 10.19 -2.41 2.03
C VAL A 213 10.78 -1.32 2.94
N GLY A 214 9.91 -0.69 3.74
CA GLY A 214 10.29 0.23 4.80
C GLY A 214 10.45 -0.49 6.14
N SER A 215 11.31 0.06 7.02
CA SER A 215 11.52 -0.45 8.38
C SER A 215 11.52 0.67 9.42
N PHE A 216 11.24 0.31 10.67
CA PHE A 216 11.35 1.20 11.82
C PHE A 216 12.80 1.60 12.14
N ASP A 217 13.81 0.92 11.57
CA ASP A 217 15.21 1.32 11.64
C ASP A 217 15.57 2.56 10.81
N ARG A 218 14.56 3.23 10.23
CA ARG A 218 14.64 4.43 9.38
C ARG A 218 15.18 4.16 7.98
N ARG A 219 15.28 2.91 7.57
CA ARG A 219 15.78 2.55 6.24
C ARG A 219 14.68 2.03 5.34
N PHE A 220 14.83 2.36 4.08
CA PHE A 220 14.07 1.80 2.99
C PHE A 220 14.98 0.88 2.19
N TYR A 221 14.56 -0.35 2.00
CA TYR A 221 15.39 -1.40 1.42
C TYR A 221 14.87 -1.83 0.05
N ALA A 222 15.80 -2.11 -0.86
CA ALA A 222 15.53 -2.87 -2.07
C ALA A 222 16.39 -4.14 -2.06
N LEU A 223 15.73 -5.28 -2.16
CA LEU A 223 16.35 -6.60 -2.17
C LEU A 223 16.08 -7.29 -3.52
N ASP A 224 16.96 -8.18 -3.92
CA ASP A 224 16.67 -9.11 -5.01
C ASP A 224 15.55 -10.07 -4.59
N ALA A 225 14.46 -10.13 -5.35
CA ALA A 225 13.27 -10.88 -4.96
C ALA A 225 13.49 -12.41 -4.92
N ALA A 226 14.41 -12.93 -5.73
CA ALA A 226 14.67 -14.36 -5.79
C ALA A 226 15.63 -14.83 -4.69
N THR A 227 16.58 -13.98 -4.28
CA THR A 227 17.68 -14.39 -3.38
C THR A 227 17.67 -13.71 -2.01
N GLY A 228 16.92 -12.61 -1.84
CA GLY A 228 16.94 -11.80 -0.63
C GLY A 228 18.21 -10.98 -0.43
N GLN A 229 19.10 -10.90 -1.44
CA GLN A 229 20.32 -10.09 -1.35
C GLN A 229 19.99 -8.60 -1.37
N LEU A 230 20.64 -7.84 -0.49
CA LEU A 230 20.54 -6.38 -0.48
C LEU A 230 21.12 -5.80 -1.78
N LEU A 231 20.32 -5.03 -2.50
CA LEU A 231 20.73 -4.27 -3.66
C LEU A 231 21.15 -2.86 -3.28
N TRP A 232 20.28 -2.18 -2.52
CA TRP A 232 20.57 -0.86 -1.97
C TRP A 232 19.66 -0.56 -0.76
N ALA A 233 20.06 0.42 0.04
CA ALA A 233 19.23 0.98 1.11
C ALA A 233 19.32 2.49 1.11
N PHE A 234 18.19 3.16 1.40
CA PHE A 234 18.07 4.61 1.59
C PHE A 234 17.77 4.88 3.06
N GLU A 235 18.40 5.89 3.66
CA GLU A 235 18.19 6.29 5.06
C GLU A 235 17.35 7.56 5.15
N ALA A 236 16.18 7.49 5.82
CA ALA A 236 15.33 8.61 6.20
C ALA A 236 15.70 9.13 7.61
N GLU A 237 15.14 10.25 8.03
CA GLU A 237 15.39 10.77 9.38
C GLU A 237 14.65 9.98 10.47
N PHE A 238 13.48 9.40 10.13
CA PHE A 238 12.65 8.61 11.04
C PHE A 238 12.14 7.33 10.37
N ALA A 239 11.45 6.48 11.16
CA ALA A 239 10.89 5.21 10.72
C ALA A 239 10.05 5.30 9.44
N ILE A 240 10.08 4.25 8.64
CA ILE A 240 9.32 4.12 7.39
C ILE A 240 8.25 3.04 7.58
N GLN A 241 7.01 3.48 7.80
CA GLN A 241 5.84 2.60 7.98
C GLN A 241 4.99 2.48 6.70
N SER A 242 5.04 3.50 5.85
CA SER A 242 4.32 3.56 4.59
C SER A 242 4.68 2.39 3.69
N SER A 243 3.70 1.77 3.06
CA SER A 243 3.95 0.79 2.01
C SER A 243 4.30 1.51 0.71
N PRO A 244 5.36 1.10 0.01
CA PRO A 244 5.81 1.80 -1.18
C PRO A 244 4.92 1.52 -2.40
N VAL A 245 4.86 2.46 -3.34
CA VAL A 245 4.34 2.23 -4.69
C VAL A 245 5.43 2.43 -5.73
N VAL A 246 5.49 1.56 -6.71
CA VAL A 246 6.47 1.60 -7.80
C VAL A 246 5.76 1.90 -9.12
N THR A 247 6.26 2.89 -9.86
CA THR A 247 5.76 3.21 -11.19
C THR A 247 6.93 3.54 -12.12
N GLY A 248 7.14 2.72 -13.15
CA GLY A 248 8.33 2.80 -13.98
C GLY A 248 9.60 2.58 -13.14
N ASP A 249 10.52 3.52 -13.23
CA ASP A 249 11.79 3.48 -12.50
C ASP A 249 11.77 4.28 -11.18
N ILE A 250 10.60 4.69 -10.69
CA ILE A 250 10.46 5.50 -9.47
C ILE A 250 9.69 4.74 -8.40
N VAL A 251 10.22 4.76 -7.18
CA VAL A 251 9.56 4.30 -5.96
C VAL A 251 9.16 5.51 -5.13
N TYR A 252 7.90 5.54 -4.67
CA TYR A 252 7.39 6.56 -3.75
C TYR A 252 7.12 5.91 -2.40
N VAL A 253 7.59 6.53 -1.32
CA VAL A 253 7.41 6.05 0.05
C VAL A 253 7.33 7.22 1.03
N GLY A 254 6.36 7.15 1.95
CA GLY A 254 6.23 8.10 3.06
C GLY A 254 7.06 7.69 4.26
N ALA A 255 7.44 8.66 5.11
CA ALA A 255 8.15 8.38 6.34
C ALA A 255 7.62 9.21 7.52
N ASN A 256 7.99 8.80 8.73
CA ASN A 256 7.58 9.45 9.98
C ASN A 256 8.28 10.82 10.20
N ASP A 257 9.22 11.20 9.34
CA ASP A 257 9.79 12.55 9.28
C ASP A 257 8.89 13.56 8.54
N GLY A 258 7.73 13.08 8.08
CA GLY A 258 6.77 13.89 7.34
C GLY A 258 7.12 14.10 5.87
N ARG A 259 8.03 13.32 5.32
CA ARG A 259 8.41 13.40 3.91
C ARG A 259 7.81 12.27 3.09
N LEU A 260 7.36 12.63 1.89
CA LEU A 260 7.20 11.69 0.78
C LEU A 260 8.48 11.73 -0.05
N TYR A 261 9.11 10.60 -0.19
CA TYR A 261 10.32 10.42 -0.99
C TYR A 261 10.00 9.79 -2.33
N ALA A 262 10.63 10.27 -3.40
CA ALA A 262 10.70 9.61 -4.70
C ALA A 262 12.15 9.19 -4.94
N LEU A 263 12.36 7.89 -5.05
CA LEU A 263 13.67 7.27 -5.19
C LEU A 263 13.76 6.53 -6.53
N CYS A 264 14.96 6.50 -7.11
CA CYS A 264 15.21 5.63 -8.25
C CYS A 264 15.13 4.15 -7.83
N ALA A 265 14.28 3.37 -8.49
CA ALA A 265 14.09 1.96 -8.15
C ALA A 265 15.33 1.10 -8.39
N GLN A 266 16.27 1.55 -9.24
CA GLN A 266 17.47 0.77 -9.58
C GLN A 266 18.58 0.86 -8.53
N ASP A 267 18.83 2.06 -7.98
CA ASP A 267 19.98 2.32 -7.12
C ASP A 267 19.68 3.13 -5.86
N GLY A 268 18.39 3.52 -5.65
CA GLY A 268 17.94 4.19 -4.44
C GLY A 268 18.31 5.66 -4.32
N HIS A 269 18.89 6.30 -5.37
CA HIS A 269 19.18 7.72 -5.28
C HIS A 269 17.90 8.56 -5.16
N LEU A 270 17.96 9.61 -4.38
CA LEU A 270 16.85 10.56 -4.19
C LEU A 270 16.62 11.37 -5.46
N ILE A 271 15.41 11.28 -6.03
CA ILE A 271 14.98 12.10 -7.16
C ILE A 271 14.40 13.41 -6.67
N TRP A 272 13.42 13.32 -5.77
CA TRP A 272 12.81 14.45 -5.08
C TRP A 272 12.19 14.04 -3.74
N GLN A 273 11.88 15.01 -2.91
CA GLN A 273 11.12 14.84 -1.68
C GLN A 273 10.14 15.99 -1.48
N HIS A 274 9.01 15.70 -0.82
CA HIS A 274 8.01 16.69 -0.41
C HIS A 274 7.81 16.64 1.09
N GLN A 275 7.83 17.81 1.76
CA GLN A 275 7.66 17.92 3.21
C GLN A 275 6.20 18.27 3.55
N ALA A 276 5.48 17.38 4.24
CA ALA A 276 4.25 17.67 4.96
C ALA A 276 4.53 18.24 6.35
N LYS A 277 3.49 18.68 7.07
CA LYS A 277 3.66 19.26 8.41
C LYS A 277 3.72 18.25 9.54
N ASN A 278 3.34 16.99 9.27
CA ASN A 278 3.36 15.88 10.21
C ASN A 278 3.69 14.58 9.47
N ILE A 279 3.74 13.47 10.17
CA ILE A 279 4.06 12.12 9.72
C ILE A 279 3.30 11.77 8.43
N ILE A 280 3.99 11.10 7.50
CA ILE A 280 3.40 10.42 6.34
C ILE A 280 3.55 8.89 6.53
N ARG A 281 2.57 8.29 7.23
CA ARG A 281 2.46 6.81 7.35
C ARG A 281 1.52 6.20 6.32
N SER A 282 0.70 7.02 5.69
CA SER A 282 -0.17 6.66 4.59
C SER A 282 0.66 6.11 3.41
N SER A 283 0.16 5.05 2.77
CA SER A 283 0.76 4.51 1.54
C SER A 283 0.36 5.37 0.35
N PRO A 284 1.30 5.78 -0.51
CA PRO A 284 0.98 6.59 -1.68
C PRO A 284 0.26 5.79 -2.77
N VAL A 285 -0.52 6.48 -3.60
CA VAL A 285 -1.12 5.92 -4.83
C VAL A 285 -0.81 6.82 -6.01
N VAL A 286 -0.55 6.23 -7.17
CA VAL A 286 -0.25 6.98 -8.42
C VAL A 286 -1.45 6.97 -9.35
N TRP A 287 -1.75 8.15 -9.91
CA TRP A 287 -2.75 8.33 -10.96
C TRP A 287 -2.21 9.28 -12.03
N HIS A 288 -2.03 8.77 -13.24
CA HIS A 288 -1.43 9.53 -14.35
C HIS A 288 -0.09 10.19 -13.96
N HIS A 289 -0.04 11.54 -13.98
CA HIS A 289 1.14 12.33 -13.60
C HIS A 289 1.16 12.75 -12.13
N LEU A 290 0.21 12.28 -11.31
CA LEU A 290 0.10 12.61 -9.90
C LEU A 290 0.43 11.42 -9.01
N VAL A 291 0.99 11.71 -7.83
CA VAL A 291 1.03 10.81 -6.69
C VAL A 291 0.25 11.44 -5.54
N PHE A 292 -0.68 10.67 -4.97
CA PHE A 292 -1.48 11.09 -3.82
C PHE A 292 -0.98 10.41 -2.55
N VAL A 293 -0.97 11.15 -1.45
CA VAL A 293 -0.58 10.64 -0.13
C VAL A 293 -1.29 11.41 0.97
N GLY A 294 -1.67 10.72 2.05
CA GLY A 294 -2.22 11.31 3.26
C GLY A 294 -1.13 11.65 4.28
N SER A 295 -1.40 12.58 5.17
CA SER A 295 -0.54 12.91 6.30
C SER A 295 -1.34 13.07 7.59
N ASP A 296 -0.67 12.84 8.71
CA ASP A 296 -1.23 13.09 10.05
C ASP A 296 -1.48 14.58 10.34
N ASP A 297 -1.10 15.50 9.43
CA ASP A 297 -1.50 16.91 9.49
C ASP A 297 -2.92 17.18 8.97
N GLY A 298 -3.63 16.12 8.57
CA GLY A 298 -4.99 16.16 8.07
C GLY A 298 -5.09 16.54 6.59
N HIS A 299 -4.00 16.55 5.83
CA HIS A 299 -4.05 16.82 4.40
C HIS A 299 -3.83 15.55 3.56
N CYS A 300 -4.63 15.44 2.51
CA CYS A 300 -4.29 14.63 1.35
C CYS A 300 -3.58 15.53 0.34
N TYR A 301 -2.38 15.14 -0.05
CA TYR A 301 -1.54 15.85 -1.02
C TYR A 301 -1.59 15.15 -2.37
N GLY A 302 -1.76 15.92 -3.45
CA GLY A 302 -1.58 15.50 -4.83
C GLY A 302 -0.36 16.21 -5.40
N LEU A 303 0.69 15.45 -5.70
CA LEU A 303 1.98 15.97 -6.15
C LEU A 303 2.25 15.51 -7.58
N ASN A 304 2.92 16.36 -8.37
CA ASN A 304 3.46 15.90 -9.64
C ASN A 304 4.50 14.81 -9.39
N ARG A 305 4.29 13.61 -9.94
CA ARG A 305 5.11 12.42 -9.66
C ARG A 305 6.56 12.52 -10.12
N GLU A 306 6.87 13.38 -11.11
CA GLU A 306 8.21 13.54 -11.65
C GLU A 306 9.03 14.59 -10.90
N THR A 307 8.36 15.64 -10.39
CA THR A 307 9.02 16.79 -9.79
C THR A 307 8.78 16.99 -8.30
N GLY A 308 7.78 16.30 -7.71
CA GLY A 308 7.35 16.51 -6.34
C GLY A 308 6.62 17.83 -6.09
N ALA A 309 6.33 18.60 -7.15
CA ALA A 309 5.62 19.87 -7.02
C ALA A 309 4.18 19.64 -6.56
N LEU A 310 3.73 20.46 -5.59
CA LEU A 310 2.36 20.41 -5.10
C LEU A 310 1.40 20.90 -6.20
N VAL A 311 0.46 20.03 -6.61
CA VAL A 311 -0.59 20.32 -7.59
C VAL A 311 -1.93 20.54 -6.89
N TRP A 312 -2.24 19.70 -5.91
CA TRP A 312 -3.50 19.74 -5.20
C TRP A 312 -3.32 19.32 -3.75
N ARG A 313 -4.17 19.84 -2.88
CA ARG A 313 -4.32 19.37 -1.50
C ARG A 313 -5.73 19.57 -1.01
N TYR A 314 -6.17 18.66 -0.16
CA TYR A 314 -7.44 18.76 0.54
C TYR A 314 -7.21 18.53 2.04
N ARG A 315 -7.88 19.33 2.87
CA ARG A 315 -7.84 19.16 4.32
C ARG A 315 -9.09 18.46 4.81
N THR A 316 -8.92 17.29 5.42
CA THR A 316 -9.95 16.60 6.20
C THR A 316 -10.09 17.23 7.59
N GLY A 317 -11.03 16.74 8.40
CA GLY A 317 -11.20 17.22 9.78
C GLY A 317 -10.11 16.75 10.74
N ASP A 318 -9.34 15.69 10.38
CA ASP A 318 -8.31 15.07 11.23
C ASP A 318 -7.31 14.29 10.36
N ALA A 319 -6.35 13.58 10.98
CA ALA A 319 -5.28 12.84 10.33
C ALA A 319 -5.77 11.85 9.25
N ILE A 320 -4.92 11.65 8.24
CA ILE A 320 -5.09 10.64 7.19
C ILE A 320 -3.99 9.60 7.36
N ALA A 321 -4.32 8.52 8.07
CA ALA A 321 -3.38 7.44 8.39
C ALA A 321 -3.34 6.35 7.32
N ALA A 322 -4.49 6.08 6.69
CA ALA A 322 -4.62 5.09 5.63
C ALA A 322 -4.14 5.61 4.28
N GLY A 323 -3.73 4.72 3.40
CA GLY A 323 -3.45 5.06 2.01
C GLY A 323 -4.73 5.45 1.25
N PRO A 324 -4.66 6.44 0.36
CA PRO A 324 -5.75 6.69 -0.57
C PRO A 324 -5.82 5.59 -1.64
N THR A 325 -7.01 5.43 -2.22
CA THR A 325 -7.24 4.51 -3.35
C THR A 325 -7.75 5.30 -4.55
N VAL A 326 -7.29 4.95 -5.73
CA VAL A 326 -7.83 5.48 -7.00
C VAL A 326 -8.49 4.35 -7.78
N ALA A 327 -9.76 4.55 -8.10
CA ALA A 327 -10.54 3.66 -8.97
C ALA A 327 -11.62 4.48 -9.70
N ASP A 328 -11.97 4.10 -10.92
CA ASP A 328 -13.07 4.66 -11.71
C ASP A 328 -13.09 6.21 -11.73
N GLU A 329 -11.93 6.82 -12.00
CA GLU A 329 -11.72 8.28 -12.03
C GLU A 329 -12.12 8.98 -10.71
N LYS A 330 -12.02 8.29 -9.59
CA LYS A 330 -12.20 8.83 -8.25
C LYS A 330 -11.03 8.49 -7.34
N LEU A 331 -10.75 9.42 -6.43
CA LEU A 331 -9.82 9.25 -5.32
C LEU A 331 -10.64 9.09 -4.03
N TYR A 332 -10.39 8.01 -3.30
CA TYR A 332 -11.02 7.70 -2.03
C TYR A 332 -10.02 7.84 -0.88
N VAL A 333 -10.40 8.55 0.17
CA VAL A 333 -9.54 8.89 1.30
C VAL A 333 -10.27 8.63 2.61
N GLY A 334 -9.79 7.65 3.38
CA GLY A 334 -10.23 7.43 4.77
C GLY A 334 -9.52 8.40 5.72
N SER A 335 -10.22 8.91 6.73
CA SER A 335 -9.67 9.83 7.73
C SER A 335 -10.12 9.48 9.15
N ILE A 336 -9.30 9.88 10.12
CA ILE A 336 -9.61 9.83 11.56
C ILE A 336 -10.75 10.82 11.93
N ASP A 337 -11.17 11.70 11.01
CA ASP A 337 -12.38 12.51 11.16
C ASP A 337 -13.69 11.71 11.05
N ARG A 338 -13.58 10.37 10.96
CA ARG A 338 -14.68 9.39 10.83
C ARG A 338 -15.37 9.43 9.48
N ARG A 339 -14.66 9.84 8.45
CA ARG A 339 -15.23 9.94 7.10
C ARG A 339 -14.38 9.22 6.06
N LEU A 340 -15.09 8.68 5.09
CA LEU A 340 -14.56 8.33 3.78
C LEU A 340 -14.93 9.47 2.82
N HIS A 341 -13.94 10.10 2.22
CA HIS A 341 -14.09 11.16 1.23
C HIS A 341 -13.83 10.62 -0.18
N ALA A 342 -14.68 10.97 -1.13
CA ALA A 342 -14.46 10.66 -2.54
C ALA A 342 -14.32 11.95 -3.36
N PHE A 343 -13.32 11.98 -4.23
CA PHE A 343 -13.05 13.09 -5.14
C PHE A 343 -13.12 12.61 -6.56
N SER A 344 -13.82 13.35 -7.42
CA SER A 344 -13.79 13.13 -8.87
C SER A 344 -12.46 13.61 -9.42
N LEU A 345 -11.83 12.77 -10.24
CA LEU A 345 -10.58 13.05 -10.94
C LEU A 345 -10.91 13.24 -12.43
N LYS A 346 -10.47 14.34 -13.00
CA LYS A 346 -10.57 14.59 -14.46
C LYS A 346 -9.18 15.01 -14.96
N ALA A 347 -8.64 14.23 -15.91
CA ALA A 347 -7.50 14.64 -16.69
C ALA A 347 -8.01 15.46 -17.89
N GLU A 348 -7.51 16.68 -18.09
CA GLU A 348 -7.77 17.45 -19.31
C GLU A 348 -6.90 16.99 -20.47
#